data_c53dc8a0b9a0ef4d2a8abaccf98f3534
#
_entry.id   c53dc8a0b9a0ef4d2a8abaccf98f3534
#
_cell.length_a   1.000
_cell.length_b   1.000
_cell.length_c   1.000
_cell.angle_alpha   90.00
_cell.angle_beta   90.00
_cell.angle_gamma   90.00
#
_symmetry.space_group_name_H-M   'P 1'
#
loop_
_entity.id
_entity.type
_entity.pdbx_description
1 polymer ?
#
loop_
_entity_poly.entity_id
_entity_poly.type
_entity_poly.pdbx_seq_one_letter_code
_entity_poly.pdbx_strand_id
1 'polypeptide(L)'
;YDYDYSDYYTTGSYSVTFGGENKLTAAIYRITSGEELHAYYTTNHGEQRLTDTLTDALEGQNLSVSPLDLLTDTIPDDCDLLIINDPQQDVASAGGLVDEMSALRAYLKNGGHLMLTTDSYYSTPNLDALMAEFGLTRTTGLVVEGDSGHYLNGYPYYLLPDYATDTESGTLDGIDTSRRVLLQMAQGITITETEGVTSEALLVSTESSYSKAAGYEMTTAEQEDGDPDGPFALAAYASNNSTGAEVIWVNCGNMDNEAVYQTVPGNVTFLQGCAASLAGQEGTTLVESKALEAAPITISGHTAAVLGLVFVLILPAAVLAVGAVVVLLRRRK
;
A
#
# COMPACT_ATOMS: atom_id res chain seq x y z
N TYR A 1 17.21 4.76 -12.84
CA TYR A 1 16.89 3.37 -13.25
C TYR A 1 16.71 2.55 -11.99
N ASP A 2 15.53 1.97 -11.81
CA ASP A 2 15.22 1.09 -10.71
C ASP A 2 15.21 -0.35 -11.24
N TYR A 3 15.90 -1.24 -10.55
CA TYR A 3 16.05 -2.65 -10.91
C TYR A 3 15.22 -3.51 -9.97
N ASP A 4 14.23 -4.20 -10.51
CA ASP A 4 13.44 -5.16 -9.74
C ASP A 4 13.96 -6.58 -10.00
N TYR A 5 14.42 -7.23 -8.95
CA TYR A 5 14.97 -8.60 -8.96
C TYR A 5 13.98 -9.63 -8.39
N SER A 6 12.72 -9.28 -8.16
CA SER A 6 11.72 -10.19 -7.56
C SER A 6 11.61 -11.53 -8.28
N ASP A 7 11.69 -11.51 -9.61
CA ASP A 7 11.63 -12.72 -10.44
C ASP A 7 13.00 -13.39 -10.69
N TYR A 8 14.09 -12.80 -10.21
CA TYR A 8 15.44 -13.29 -10.52
C TYR A 8 15.69 -14.71 -10.04
N TYR A 9 15.22 -15.05 -8.85
CA TYR A 9 15.41 -16.38 -8.27
C TYR A 9 14.48 -17.45 -8.86
N THR A 10 13.38 -17.05 -9.49
CA THR A 10 12.39 -17.97 -10.08
C THR A 10 12.56 -18.13 -11.58
N THR A 11 12.86 -17.05 -12.29
CA THR A 11 12.94 -17.01 -13.76
C THR A 11 14.33 -16.65 -14.29
N GLY A 12 15.22 -16.15 -13.42
CA GLY A 12 16.53 -15.60 -13.82
C GLY A 12 16.42 -14.22 -14.47
N SER A 13 15.24 -13.60 -14.44
CA SER A 13 14.96 -12.31 -15.07
C SER A 13 14.88 -11.21 -14.01
N TYR A 14 15.22 -9.98 -14.39
CA TYR A 14 14.99 -8.77 -13.61
C TYR A 14 14.32 -7.74 -14.51
N SER A 15 13.50 -6.89 -13.94
CA SER A 15 12.92 -5.77 -14.68
C SER A 15 13.68 -4.48 -14.39
N VAL A 16 13.67 -3.58 -15.37
CA VAL A 16 14.29 -2.25 -15.24
C VAL A 16 13.23 -1.22 -15.52
N THR A 17 13.01 -0.31 -14.58
CA THR A 17 12.10 0.82 -14.76
C THR A 17 12.87 2.13 -14.86
N PHE A 18 12.27 3.12 -15.46
CA PHE A 18 12.83 4.46 -15.61
C PHE A 18 11.91 5.49 -14.98
N GLY A 19 12.28 5.98 -13.79
CA GLY A 19 11.56 7.01 -13.04
C GLY A 19 11.96 8.46 -13.42
N GLY A 20 12.72 8.66 -14.49
CA GLY A 20 13.19 9.99 -14.87
C GLY A 20 12.09 10.96 -15.29
N GLU A 21 10.98 10.46 -15.84
CA GLU A 21 9.82 11.30 -16.20
C GLU A 21 9.16 11.84 -14.93
N ASN A 22 9.01 11.04 -13.90
CA ASN A 22 8.46 11.44 -12.61
C ASN A 22 9.34 12.50 -11.93
N LYS A 23 10.64 12.23 -11.77
CA LYS A 23 11.60 13.19 -11.17
C LYS A 23 11.69 14.50 -11.96
N LEU A 24 11.60 14.44 -13.29
CA LEU A 24 11.58 15.65 -14.14
C LEU A 24 10.27 16.43 -13.98
N THR A 25 9.13 15.75 -13.94
CA THR A 25 7.81 16.38 -13.74
C THR A 25 7.73 17.06 -12.38
N ALA A 26 8.18 16.40 -11.31
CA ALA A 26 8.29 16.99 -9.97
C ALA A 26 9.19 18.23 -9.96
N ALA A 27 10.36 18.16 -10.62
CA ALA A 27 11.26 19.31 -10.72
C ALA A 27 10.64 20.48 -11.51
N ILE A 28 9.91 20.20 -12.60
CA ILE A 28 9.18 21.23 -13.36
C ILE A 28 8.08 21.84 -12.49
N TYR A 29 7.31 21.01 -11.79
CA TYR A 29 6.25 21.47 -10.90
C TYR A 29 6.83 22.40 -9.81
N ARG A 30 7.90 22.00 -9.12
CA ARG A 30 8.60 22.81 -8.12
C ARG A 30 9.03 24.18 -8.66
N ILE A 31 9.56 24.21 -9.87
CA ILE A 31 10.02 25.47 -10.50
C ILE A 31 8.84 26.35 -10.92
N THR A 32 7.73 25.76 -11.34
CA THR A 32 6.58 26.49 -11.88
C THR A 32 5.57 26.89 -10.81
N SER A 33 5.31 26.06 -9.80
CA SER A 33 4.44 26.38 -8.67
C SER A 33 5.15 27.29 -7.65
N GLY A 34 6.46 27.17 -7.53
CA GLY A 34 7.26 27.89 -6.52
C GLY A 34 7.04 27.39 -5.09
N GLU A 35 6.27 26.33 -4.92
CA GLU A 35 5.97 25.71 -3.62
C GLU A 35 6.68 24.35 -3.53
N GLU A 36 7.45 24.15 -2.47
CA GLU A 36 7.99 22.88 -2.07
C GLU A 36 7.17 22.41 -0.87
N LEU A 37 6.62 21.20 -0.94
CA LEU A 37 5.86 20.60 0.15
C LEU A 37 6.80 19.80 1.06
N HIS A 38 6.55 19.86 2.35
CA HIS A 38 7.40 19.25 3.35
C HIS A 38 6.65 18.16 4.12
N ALA A 39 7.14 16.93 4.00
CA ALA A 39 6.70 15.81 4.82
C ALA A 39 7.74 15.54 5.91
N TYR A 40 7.28 15.42 7.14
CA TYR A 40 8.11 15.05 8.28
C TYR A 40 7.70 13.69 8.80
N TYR A 41 8.65 12.79 9.03
CA TYR A 41 8.37 11.52 9.69
C TYR A 41 8.96 11.47 11.10
N THR A 42 8.16 10.97 12.06
CA THR A 42 8.58 10.90 13.46
C THR A 42 9.67 9.86 13.69
N THR A 43 10.47 10.10 14.73
CA THR A 43 11.54 9.22 15.19
C THR A 43 11.54 9.12 16.71
N ASN A 44 12.30 8.15 17.28
CA ASN A 44 12.51 7.93 18.72
C ASN A 44 11.41 7.19 19.50
N HIS A 45 10.33 6.75 18.84
CA HIS A 45 9.35 5.81 19.41
C HIS A 45 9.50 4.39 18.84
N GLY A 46 10.65 4.09 18.25
CA GLY A 46 10.91 2.82 17.57
C GLY A 46 10.21 2.71 16.22
N GLU A 47 9.81 3.84 15.64
CA GLU A 47 9.23 3.91 14.31
C GLU A 47 10.14 3.27 13.28
N GLN A 48 9.54 2.62 12.30
CA GLN A 48 10.29 2.22 11.13
C GLN A 48 10.68 3.45 10.32
N ARG A 49 11.98 3.57 10.03
CA ARG A 49 12.43 4.58 9.06
C ARG A 49 11.74 4.31 7.73
N LEU A 50 11.31 5.38 7.06
CA LEU A 50 10.76 5.23 5.71
C LEU A 50 11.80 4.57 4.80
N THR A 51 11.33 3.61 3.99
CA THR A 51 12.19 2.93 3.01
C THR A 51 12.69 3.93 1.98
N ASP A 52 13.82 3.60 1.35
CA ASP A 52 14.36 4.45 0.27
C ASP A 52 13.36 4.48 -0.91
N THR A 53 12.64 3.37 -1.16
CA THR A 53 11.61 3.28 -2.20
C THR A 53 10.44 4.24 -1.93
N LEU A 54 9.90 4.29 -0.71
CA LEU A 54 8.82 5.22 -0.37
C LEU A 54 9.32 6.67 -0.35
N THR A 55 10.50 6.91 0.21
CA THR A 55 11.11 8.25 0.22
C THR A 55 11.30 8.79 -1.20
N ASP A 56 11.88 8.00 -2.11
CA ASP A 56 12.04 8.36 -3.53
C ASP A 56 10.69 8.61 -4.22
N ALA A 57 9.65 7.83 -3.85
CA ALA A 57 8.31 8.00 -4.39
C ALA A 57 7.67 9.33 -3.94
N LEU A 58 7.82 9.70 -2.66
CA LEU A 58 7.32 10.96 -2.11
C LEU A 58 8.07 12.16 -2.69
N GLU A 59 9.41 12.10 -2.74
CA GLU A 59 10.23 13.16 -3.35
C GLU A 59 9.93 13.32 -4.85
N GLY A 60 9.59 12.22 -5.52
CA GLY A 60 9.12 12.23 -6.91
C GLY A 60 7.81 12.99 -7.10
N GLN A 61 7.05 13.24 -6.03
CA GLN A 61 5.83 14.03 -6.00
C GLN A 61 6.02 15.44 -5.41
N ASN A 62 7.24 15.93 -5.35
CA ASN A 62 7.57 17.23 -4.78
C ASN A 62 7.31 17.35 -3.26
N LEU A 63 7.28 16.22 -2.53
CA LEU A 63 7.32 16.20 -1.07
C LEU A 63 8.76 16.01 -0.61
N SER A 64 9.36 17.02 0.00
CA SER A 64 10.67 16.91 0.67
C SER A 64 10.49 16.17 2.00
N VAL A 65 11.23 15.07 2.21
CA VAL A 65 11.03 14.18 3.36
C VAL A 65 12.16 14.37 4.37
N SER A 66 11.82 14.66 5.64
CA SER A 66 12.77 14.90 6.72
C SER A 66 12.37 14.19 8.03
N PRO A 67 13.35 13.72 8.83
CA PRO A 67 13.04 13.17 10.16
C PRO A 67 12.69 14.28 11.14
N LEU A 68 11.82 13.96 12.12
CA LEU A 68 11.39 14.84 13.19
C LEU A 68 11.38 14.08 14.51
N ASP A 69 12.06 14.60 15.52
CA ASP A 69 12.08 14.07 16.87
C ASP A 69 11.16 14.89 17.79
N LEU A 70 9.95 14.42 18.04
CA LEU A 70 8.97 15.13 18.88
C LEU A 70 9.38 15.25 20.35
N LEU A 71 10.40 14.49 20.82
CA LEU A 71 10.94 14.62 22.17
C LEU A 71 11.81 15.86 22.32
N THR A 72 12.41 16.36 21.24
CA THR A 72 13.35 17.48 21.25
C THR A 72 12.92 18.66 20.39
N ASP A 73 12.13 18.40 19.35
CA ASP A 73 11.77 19.37 18.34
C ASP A 73 10.28 19.68 18.37
N THR A 74 9.92 20.84 17.86
CA THR A 74 8.53 21.21 17.59
C THR A 74 8.19 20.86 16.14
N ILE A 75 6.92 20.51 15.87
CA ILE A 75 6.46 20.35 14.50
C ILE A 75 6.67 21.68 13.76
N PRO A 76 7.42 21.70 12.64
CA PRO A 76 7.69 22.94 11.90
C PRO A 76 6.42 23.55 11.32
N ASP A 77 6.42 24.88 11.18
CA ASP A 77 5.27 25.62 10.59
C ASP A 77 5.04 25.32 9.11
N ASP A 78 6.07 24.78 8.43
CA ASP A 78 6.04 24.34 7.03
C ASP A 78 5.74 22.84 6.86
N CYS A 79 5.25 22.18 7.93
CA CYS A 79 4.87 20.78 7.87
C CYS A 79 3.53 20.61 7.15
N ASP A 80 3.58 20.24 5.87
CA ASP A 80 2.39 19.93 5.08
C ASP A 80 1.84 18.55 5.36
N LEU A 81 2.73 17.60 5.72
CA LEU A 81 2.36 16.23 6.07
C LEU A 81 3.23 15.69 7.19
N LEU A 82 2.60 15.23 8.27
CA LEU A 82 3.26 14.45 9.31
C LEU A 82 3.03 12.96 9.09
N ILE A 83 4.10 12.15 9.16
CA ILE A 83 4.05 10.71 9.01
C ILE A 83 4.52 10.05 10.31
N ILE A 84 3.69 9.19 10.88
CA ILE A 84 4.06 8.30 11.99
C ILE A 84 4.02 6.87 11.46
N ASN A 85 5.20 6.28 11.27
CA ASN A 85 5.33 4.99 10.57
C ASN A 85 5.65 3.86 11.55
N ASP A 86 4.63 3.11 11.94
CA ASP A 86 4.72 1.91 12.77
C ASP A 86 5.51 2.12 14.10
N PRO A 87 5.01 3.00 14.99
CA PRO A 87 5.66 3.25 16.27
C PRO A 87 5.56 2.03 17.19
N GLN A 88 6.69 1.62 17.76
CA GLN A 88 6.78 0.50 18.72
C GLN A 88 6.51 0.97 20.17
N GLN A 89 6.56 2.25 20.41
CA GLN A 89 6.25 2.89 21.68
C GLN A 89 5.25 4.01 21.44
N ASP A 90 4.38 4.23 22.42
CA ASP A 90 3.37 5.28 22.33
C ASP A 90 3.98 6.66 22.53
N VAL A 91 3.38 7.66 21.91
CA VAL A 91 3.76 9.06 22.12
C VAL A 91 3.43 9.51 23.55
N ALA A 92 4.24 10.38 24.11
CA ALA A 92 4.07 10.85 25.47
C ALA A 92 2.87 11.81 25.61
N SER A 93 2.11 11.64 26.70
CA SER A 93 0.99 12.51 27.06
C SER A 93 1.30 13.36 28.29
N ALA A 94 0.39 14.26 28.65
CA ALA A 94 0.50 15.15 29.79
C ALA A 94 0.89 14.41 31.10
N GLY A 95 1.99 14.86 31.74
CA GLY A 95 2.59 14.24 32.93
C GLY A 95 3.97 13.63 32.69
N GLY A 96 4.42 13.52 31.42
CA GLY A 96 5.79 13.20 31.06
C GLY A 96 6.73 14.42 31.09
N LEU A 97 7.99 14.21 30.66
CA LEU A 97 8.95 15.31 30.51
C LEU A 97 8.62 16.18 29.28
N VAL A 98 7.98 15.58 28.26
CA VAL A 98 7.50 16.21 27.04
C VAL A 98 6.03 15.79 26.86
N ASP A 99 5.21 16.66 26.33
CA ASP A 99 3.81 16.40 26.00
C ASP A 99 3.63 16.42 24.47
N GLU A 100 4.00 15.33 23.82
CA GLU A 100 3.95 15.15 22.36
C GLU A 100 2.49 15.11 21.87
N MET A 101 1.59 14.54 22.67
CA MET A 101 0.16 14.52 22.35
C MET A 101 -0.42 15.92 22.22
N SER A 102 0.01 16.85 23.10
CA SER A 102 -0.41 18.26 22.98
C SER A 102 0.13 18.90 21.70
N ALA A 103 1.34 18.57 21.28
CA ALA A 103 1.91 19.05 20.03
C ALA A 103 1.15 18.51 18.80
N LEU A 104 0.84 17.19 18.78
CA LEU A 104 0.06 16.57 17.71
C LEU A 104 -1.36 17.14 17.62
N ARG A 105 -2.05 17.31 18.75
CA ARG A 105 -3.38 17.94 18.80
C ARG A 105 -3.35 19.39 18.34
N ALA A 106 -2.32 20.16 18.73
CA ALA A 106 -2.16 21.54 18.26
C ALA A 106 -1.94 21.61 16.76
N TYR A 107 -1.11 20.73 16.20
CA TYR A 107 -0.87 20.63 14.78
C TYR A 107 -2.17 20.33 14.01
N LEU A 108 -2.90 19.29 14.40
CA LEU A 108 -4.18 18.93 13.77
C LEU A 108 -5.26 20.01 13.98
N LYS A 109 -5.30 20.66 15.15
CA LYS A 109 -6.21 21.78 15.39
C LYS A 109 -5.98 22.97 14.46
N ASN A 110 -4.75 23.13 13.98
CA ASN A 110 -4.38 24.18 13.04
C ASN A 110 -4.52 23.74 11.56
N GLY A 111 -5.17 22.62 11.29
CA GLY A 111 -5.40 22.10 9.93
C GLY A 111 -4.27 21.23 9.40
N GLY A 112 -3.44 20.67 10.29
CA GLY A 112 -2.36 19.77 9.88
C GLY A 112 -2.88 18.41 9.36
N HIS A 113 -2.06 17.70 8.60
CA HIS A 113 -2.38 16.42 7.99
C HIS A 113 -1.49 15.31 8.51
N LEU A 114 -2.09 14.16 8.84
CA LEU A 114 -1.38 13.04 9.48
C LEU A 114 -1.60 11.73 8.69
N MET A 115 -0.51 11.08 8.32
CA MET A 115 -0.52 9.68 7.89
C MET A 115 0.06 8.80 9.01
N LEU A 116 -0.75 7.86 9.49
CA LEU A 116 -0.41 6.96 10.59
C LEU A 116 -0.49 5.52 10.12
N THR A 117 0.58 4.75 10.30
CA THR A 117 0.54 3.28 10.25
C THR A 117 0.80 2.72 11.64
N THR A 118 0.14 1.64 12.02
CA THR A 118 0.32 1.04 13.36
C THR A 118 0.27 -0.48 13.30
N ASP A 119 1.13 -1.14 14.06
CA ASP A 119 1.04 -2.58 14.28
C ASP A 119 0.26 -2.87 15.55
N SER A 120 -0.67 -3.80 15.48
CA SER A 120 -1.45 -4.25 16.64
C SER A 120 -0.62 -5.01 17.69
N TYR A 121 0.63 -5.38 17.38
CA TYR A 121 1.57 -5.95 18.34
C TYR A 121 2.00 -4.95 19.42
N TYR A 122 2.06 -3.67 19.06
CA TYR A 122 2.45 -2.59 19.95
C TYR A 122 1.24 -1.85 20.49
N SER A 123 1.31 -1.46 21.77
CA SER A 123 0.23 -0.72 22.42
C SER A 123 0.47 0.79 22.32
N THR A 124 -0.40 1.49 21.64
CA THR A 124 -0.31 2.94 21.39
C THR A 124 -1.59 3.67 21.82
N PRO A 125 -2.00 3.60 23.12
CA PRO A 125 -3.29 4.12 23.58
C PRO A 125 -3.46 5.63 23.39
N ASN A 126 -2.39 6.42 23.38
CA ASN A 126 -2.49 7.86 23.14
C ASN A 126 -2.76 8.14 21.66
N LEU A 127 -2.08 7.45 20.74
CA LEU A 127 -2.39 7.55 19.31
C LEU A 127 -3.80 7.01 18.99
N ASP A 128 -4.23 5.92 19.66
CA ASP A 128 -5.59 5.41 19.52
C ASP A 128 -6.62 6.45 20.00
N ALA A 129 -6.35 7.14 21.09
CA ALA A 129 -7.20 8.21 21.59
C ALA A 129 -7.24 9.42 20.63
N LEU A 130 -6.14 9.72 19.94
CA LEU A 130 -6.09 10.75 18.91
C LEU A 130 -6.96 10.36 17.71
N MET A 131 -6.85 9.12 17.21
CA MET A 131 -7.68 8.64 16.10
C MET A 131 -9.16 8.57 16.48
N ALA A 132 -9.48 8.26 17.75
CA ALA A 132 -10.87 8.28 18.24
C ALA A 132 -11.52 9.69 18.17
N GLU A 133 -10.74 10.77 18.23
CA GLU A 133 -11.23 12.13 18.00
C GLU A 133 -11.74 12.34 16.56
N PHE A 134 -11.27 11.51 15.63
CA PHE A 134 -11.70 11.45 14.23
C PHE A 134 -12.71 10.33 13.95
N GLY A 135 -13.29 9.72 14.99
CA GLY A 135 -14.25 8.64 14.85
C GLY A 135 -13.66 7.29 14.45
N LEU A 136 -12.34 7.14 14.51
CA LEU A 136 -11.63 5.93 14.12
C LEU A 136 -11.15 5.17 15.36
N THR A 137 -11.56 3.92 15.54
CA THR A 137 -11.13 3.09 16.68
C THR A 137 -10.72 1.70 16.22
N ARG A 138 -9.78 1.07 16.93
CA ARG A 138 -9.36 -0.30 16.63
C ARG A 138 -10.49 -1.30 16.89
N THR A 139 -10.69 -2.23 15.96
CA THR A 139 -11.46 -3.45 16.23
C THR A 139 -10.59 -4.43 17.01
N THR A 140 -11.17 -5.19 17.93
CA THR A 140 -10.41 -6.19 18.69
C THR A 140 -9.94 -7.32 17.81
N GLY A 141 -8.69 -7.73 17.97
CA GLY A 141 -8.12 -8.91 17.30
C GLY A 141 -7.44 -8.62 15.96
N LEU A 142 -7.05 -9.68 15.26
CA LEU A 142 -6.41 -9.63 13.93
C LEU A 142 -7.39 -10.12 12.88
N VAL A 143 -7.47 -9.42 11.76
CA VAL A 143 -8.36 -9.81 10.67
C VAL A 143 -7.77 -11.00 9.92
N VAL A 144 -8.63 -11.99 9.72
CA VAL A 144 -8.37 -13.20 8.93
C VAL A 144 -9.37 -13.23 7.78
N GLU A 145 -8.89 -13.50 6.59
CA GLU A 145 -9.71 -13.53 5.38
C GLU A 145 -10.18 -14.95 5.08
N GLY A 146 -11.49 -15.11 4.86
CA GLY A 146 -12.12 -16.38 4.48
C GLY A 146 -12.14 -16.64 2.98
N ASP A 147 -12.07 -15.58 2.16
CA ASP A 147 -12.03 -15.72 0.69
C ASP A 147 -10.57 -15.90 0.20
N SER A 148 -10.31 -17.06 -0.38
CA SER A 148 -8.98 -17.44 -0.89
C SER A 148 -8.46 -16.54 -2.02
N GLY A 149 -9.28 -15.70 -2.63
CA GLY A 149 -8.89 -14.69 -3.60
C GLY A 149 -8.32 -13.42 -2.98
N HIS A 150 -8.50 -13.24 -1.66
CA HIS A 150 -8.20 -12.00 -0.93
C HIS A 150 -7.11 -12.18 0.15
N TYR A 151 -6.30 -13.23 0.06
CA TYR A 151 -5.11 -13.39 0.89
C TYR A 151 -4.00 -14.14 0.13
N LEU A 152 -2.75 -14.03 0.59
CA LEU A 152 -1.66 -14.82 0.06
C LEU A 152 -1.86 -16.31 0.37
N ASN A 153 -1.64 -17.15 -0.63
CA ASN A 153 -1.87 -18.59 -0.54
C ASN A 153 -1.18 -19.22 0.68
N GLY A 154 -2.00 -19.82 1.55
CA GLY A 154 -1.56 -20.46 2.78
C GLY A 154 -1.45 -19.54 4.00
N TYR A 155 -1.69 -18.20 3.85
CA TYR A 155 -1.58 -17.22 4.92
C TYR A 155 -2.82 -16.33 4.97
N PRO A 156 -3.96 -16.77 5.55
CA PRO A 156 -5.21 -16.03 5.52
C PRO A 156 -5.20 -14.73 6.34
N TYR A 157 -4.16 -14.47 7.10
CA TYR A 157 -3.87 -13.22 7.81
C TYR A 157 -2.87 -12.32 7.05
N TYR A 158 -2.53 -12.66 5.80
CA TYR A 158 -1.81 -11.81 4.84
C TYR A 158 -2.81 -11.36 3.79
N LEU A 159 -3.50 -10.29 4.11
CA LEU A 159 -4.69 -9.83 3.41
C LEU A 159 -4.34 -9.12 2.10
N LEU A 160 -5.17 -9.34 1.09
CA LEU A 160 -5.17 -8.60 -0.16
C LEU A 160 -6.52 -7.87 -0.26
N PRO A 161 -6.72 -6.77 0.50
CA PRO A 161 -8.00 -6.10 0.59
C PRO A 161 -8.46 -5.51 -0.73
N ASP A 162 -9.75 -5.23 -0.80
CA ASP A 162 -10.30 -4.42 -1.86
C ASP A 162 -10.18 -2.93 -1.52
N TYR A 163 -10.06 -2.09 -2.53
CA TYR A 163 -10.26 -0.66 -2.38
C TYR A 163 -11.75 -0.38 -2.15
N ALA A 164 -12.04 0.51 -1.22
CA ALA A 164 -13.40 0.92 -0.97
C ALA A 164 -14.00 1.58 -2.21
N THR A 165 -15.30 1.35 -2.42
CA THR A 165 -16.09 2.03 -3.44
C THR A 165 -16.90 3.15 -2.78
N ASP A 166 -17.33 4.12 -3.58
CA ASP A 166 -18.17 5.23 -3.11
C ASP A 166 -17.49 6.14 -2.05
N THR A 167 -16.17 6.35 -2.18
CA THR A 167 -15.43 7.30 -1.35
C THR A 167 -15.70 8.75 -1.81
N GLU A 168 -15.79 9.67 -0.86
CA GLU A 168 -16.09 11.08 -1.12
C GLU A 168 -14.87 12.00 -0.96
N SER A 169 -13.79 11.54 -0.31
CA SER A 169 -12.59 12.35 -0.03
C SER A 169 -11.74 12.62 -1.26
N GLY A 170 -11.90 11.84 -2.33
CA GLY A 170 -11.00 11.89 -3.49
C GLY A 170 -9.63 11.24 -3.26
N THR A 171 -9.35 10.73 -2.07
CA THR A 171 -8.05 10.11 -1.72
C THR A 171 -7.66 8.99 -2.69
N LEU A 172 -8.63 8.21 -3.17
CA LEU A 172 -8.38 7.11 -4.08
C LEU A 172 -8.29 7.52 -5.56
N ASP A 173 -8.69 8.74 -5.92
CA ASP A 173 -8.77 9.19 -7.33
C ASP A 173 -7.39 9.20 -8.03
N GLY A 174 -6.32 9.44 -7.27
CA GLY A 174 -4.94 9.44 -7.76
C GLY A 174 -4.22 8.10 -7.66
N ILE A 175 -4.88 7.05 -7.15
CA ILE A 175 -4.27 5.74 -6.88
C ILE A 175 -4.67 4.74 -7.97
N ASP A 176 -3.69 3.98 -8.50
CA ASP A 176 -3.98 2.84 -9.38
C ASP A 176 -4.58 1.68 -8.55
N THR A 177 -5.90 1.68 -8.41
CA THR A 177 -6.65 0.67 -7.65
C THR A 177 -6.65 -0.73 -8.31
N SER A 178 -6.09 -0.87 -9.51
CA SER A 178 -5.88 -2.19 -10.11
C SER A 178 -4.72 -2.95 -9.44
N ARG A 179 -3.83 -2.24 -8.74
CA ARG A 179 -2.72 -2.83 -7.99
C ARG A 179 -3.18 -3.25 -6.61
N ARG A 180 -2.97 -4.52 -6.30
CA ARG A 180 -3.31 -5.04 -4.98
C ARG A 180 -2.36 -4.53 -3.92
N VAL A 181 -2.90 -4.31 -2.73
CA VAL A 181 -2.16 -3.99 -1.50
C VAL A 181 -2.04 -5.26 -0.66
N LEU A 182 -0.92 -5.46 0.02
CA LEU A 182 -0.72 -6.55 0.97
C LEU A 182 -0.66 -5.99 2.40
N LEU A 183 -1.57 -6.42 3.24
CA LEU A 183 -1.58 -6.12 4.67
C LEU A 183 -1.27 -7.39 5.47
N GLN A 184 -0.16 -7.37 6.19
CA GLN A 184 0.26 -8.50 7.01
C GLN A 184 -0.17 -8.27 8.46
N MET A 185 -0.93 -9.22 9.04
CA MET A 185 -1.37 -9.17 10.43
C MET A 185 -2.15 -7.89 10.78
N ALA A 186 -3.00 -7.43 9.86
CA ALA A 186 -3.75 -6.20 10.02
C ALA A 186 -4.87 -6.33 11.05
N GLN A 187 -5.17 -5.21 11.69
CA GLN A 187 -6.31 -5.07 12.59
C GLN A 187 -7.39 -4.21 11.94
N GLY A 188 -8.66 -4.50 12.23
CA GLY A 188 -9.76 -3.72 11.73
C GLY A 188 -9.85 -2.33 12.36
N ILE A 189 -10.49 -1.41 11.65
CA ILE A 189 -10.86 -0.07 12.11
C ILE A 189 -12.38 0.02 12.13
N THR A 190 -12.94 0.40 13.26
CA THR A 190 -14.35 0.76 13.38
C THR A 190 -14.50 2.26 13.14
N ILE A 191 -15.33 2.61 12.17
CA ILE A 191 -15.66 3.99 11.82
C ILE A 191 -16.98 4.35 12.52
N THR A 192 -16.97 5.41 13.31
CA THR A 192 -18.14 5.88 14.07
C THR A 192 -18.47 7.32 13.67
N GLU A 193 -19.73 7.57 13.35
CA GLU A 193 -20.19 8.95 13.08
C GLU A 193 -19.81 9.87 14.23
N THR A 194 -19.07 10.93 13.92
CA THR A 194 -18.60 11.93 14.87
C THR A 194 -18.98 13.32 14.38
N GLU A 195 -19.53 14.15 15.27
CA GLU A 195 -20.01 15.48 14.90
C GLU A 195 -18.85 16.34 14.35
N GLY A 196 -19.03 16.89 13.17
CA GLY A 196 -18.03 17.73 12.50
C GLY A 196 -16.86 16.97 11.89
N VAL A 197 -16.95 15.65 11.79
CA VAL A 197 -15.94 14.80 11.16
C VAL A 197 -16.61 14.02 10.02
N THR A 198 -15.94 14.00 8.87
CA THR A 198 -16.26 13.08 7.75
C THR A 198 -15.23 11.97 7.76
N SER A 199 -15.68 10.72 7.73
CA SER A 199 -14.77 9.57 7.75
C SER A 199 -15.24 8.46 6.83
N GLU A 200 -14.30 7.77 6.18
CA GLU A 200 -14.58 6.70 5.24
C GLU A 200 -13.47 5.63 5.24
N ALA A 201 -13.84 4.42 4.81
CA ALA A 201 -12.86 3.37 4.59
C ALA A 201 -12.12 3.60 3.25
N LEU A 202 -10.83 3.25 3.20
CA LEU A 202 -10.02 3.24 1.98
C LEU A 202 -9.71 1.83 1.51
N LEU A 203 -9.40 0.93 2.44
CA LEU A 203 -9.17 -0.50 2.18
C LEU A 203 -10.12 -1.31 3.06
N VAL A 204 -10.73 -2.33 2.49
CA VAL A 204 -11.72 -3.16 3.17
C VAL A 204 -11.45 -4.65 2.95
N SER A 205 -11.71 -5.45 3.98
CA SER A 205 -11.75 -6.91 3.86
C SER A 205 -13.08 -7.37 3.26
N THR A 206 -13.20 -8.65 2.88
CA THR A 206 -14.46 -9.18 2.36
C THR A 206 -15.48 -9.49 3.47
N GLU A 207 -16.73 -9.74 3.11
CA GLU A 207 -17.77 -10.21 4.02
C GLU A 207 -17.44 -11.59 4.63
N SER A 208 -16.53 -12.36 4.02
CA SER A 208 -16.08 -13.66 4.52
C SER A 208 -14.98 -13.55 5.58
N SER A 209 -14.50 -12.35 5.86
CA SER A 209 -13.48 -12.11 6.87
C SER A 209 -14.04 -12.12 8.28
N TYR A 210 -13.18 -12.36 9.24
CA TYR A 210 -13.50 -12.30 10.67
C TYR A 210 -12.27 -11.81 11.44
N SER A 211 -12.50 -11.28 12.64
CA SER A 211 -11.40 -10.82 13.48
C SER A 211 -11.10 -11.83 14.57
N LYS A 212 -9.90 -12.40 14.58
CA LYS A 212 -9.43 -13.31 15.62
C LYS A 212 -9.18 -12.54 16.91
N ALA A 213 -10.16 -12.60 17.84
CA ALA A 213 -10.10 -11.86 19.10
C ALA A 213 -8.83 -12.15 19.94
N ALA A 214 -8.23 -13.33 19.77
CA ALA A 214 -6.97 -13.70 20.42
C ALA A 214 -5.73 -12.95 19.86
N GLY A 215 -5.88 -12.25 18.73
CA GLY A 215 -4.78 -11.49 18.13
C GLY A 215 -3.55 -12.35 17.83
N TYR A 216 -2.38 -11.89 18.23
CA TYR A 216 -1.12 -12.63 18.07
C TYR A 216 -1.03 -13.92 18.88
N GLU A 217 -1.91 -14.13 19.87
CA GLU A 217 -2.00 -15.37 20.66
C GLU A 217 -2.87 -16.45 19.99
N MET A 218 -3.39 -16.21 18.80
CA MET A 218 -4.22 -17.18 18.07
C MET A 218 -3.44 -18.46 17.80
N THR A 219 -4.09 -19.61 18.07
CA THR A 219 -3.53 -20.95 17.83
C THR A 219 -4.06 -21.59 16.56
N THR A 220 -5.11 -21.03 15.99
CA THR A 220 -5.73 -21.42 14.73
C THR A 220 -6.20 -20.18 13.98
N ALA A 221 -6.13 -20.25 12.66
CA ALA A 221 -6.73 -19.23 11.80
C ALA A 221 -8.21 -19.52 11.50
N GLU A 222 -8.79 -20.62 11.97
CA GLU A 222 -10.23 -20.90 11.79
C GLU A 222 -11.05 -19.98 12.71
N GLN A 223 -12.23 -19.56 12.22
CA GLN A 223 -13.14 -18.75 13.02
C GLN A 223 -13.63 -19.53 14.23
N GLU A 224 -13.66 -18.88 15.38
CA GLU A 224 -14.13 -19.43 16.66
C GLU A 224 -15.30 -18.62 17.21
N ASP A 225 -16.03 -19.21 18.17
CA ASP A 225 -17.13 -18.51 18.84
C ASP A 225 -16.63 -17.21 19.52
N GLY A 226 -17.22 -16.07 19.14
CA GLY A 226 -16.87 -14.76 19.67
C GLY A 226 -15.91 -13.94 18.76
N ASP A 227 -15.40 -14.52 17.68
CA ASP A 227 -14.67 -13.77 16.65
C ASP A 227 -15.69 -12.94 15.84
N PRO A 228 -15.58 -11.60 15.82
CA PRO A 228 -16.48 -10.74 15.06
C PRO A 228 -16.43 -11.01 13.56
N ASP A 229 -17.58 -10.96 12.89
CA ASP A 229 -17.68 -11.05 11.44
C ASP A 229 -17.28 -9.74 10.76
N GLY A 230 -16.72 -9.83 9.55
CA GLY A 230 -16.45 -8.72 8.65
C GLY A 230 -17.68 -8.20 7.88
N PRO A 231 -17.49 -7.28 6.96
CA PRO A 231 -16.19 -6.72 6.54
C PRO A 231 -15.63 -5.70 7.53
N PHE A 232 -14.30 -5.47 7.45
CA PHE A 232 -13.60 -4.49 8.28
C PHE A 232 -12.93 -3.44 7.39
N ALA A 233 -12.97 -2.16 7.80
CA ALA A 233 -12.02 -1.19 7.29
C ALA A 233 -10.62 -1.54 7.83
N LEU A 234 -9.61 -1.51 6.96
CA LEU A 234 -8.20 -1.82 7.27
C LEU A 234 -7.32 -0.59 7.11
N ALA A 235 -7.78 0.36 6.30
CA ALA A 235 -7.28 1.71 6.19
C ALA A 235 -8.49 2.65 6.11
N ALA A 236 -8.40 3.80 6.77
CA ALA A 236 -9.48 4.78 6.84
C ALA A 236 -8.93 6.20 6.70
N TYR A 237 -9.71 7.05 6.06
CA TYR A 237 -9.55 8.50 6.00
C TYR A 237 -10.55 9.16 6.94
N ALA A 238 -10.15 10.27 7.56
CA ALA A 238 -11.08 11.15 8.23
C ALA A 238 -10.62 12.61 8.15
N SER A 239 -11.59 13.52 8.05
CA SER A 239 -11.39 14.97 7.98
C SER A 239 -12.22 15.69 9.05
N ASN A 240 -11.62 16.63 9.75
CA ASN A 240 -12.32 17.54 10.65
C ASN A 240 -12.79 18.78 9.88
N ASN A 241 -14.09 18.88 9.64
CA ASN A 241 -14.72 19.91 8.81
C ASN A 241 -14.53 21.34 9.35
N SER A 242 -14.16 21.51 10.63
CA SER A 242 -13.99 22.82 11.24
C SER A 242 -12.56 23.34 11.18
N THR A 243 -11.58 22.44 11.22
CA THR A 243 -10.15 22.79 11.22
C THR A 243 -9.50 22.56 9.85
N GLY A 244 -10.07 21.69 9.02
CA GLY A 244 -9.48 21.21 7.79
C GLY A 244 -8.40 20.13 8.03
N ALA A 245 -8.23 19.66 9.27
CA ALA A 245 -7.29 18.58 9.54
C ALA A 245 -7.76 17.28 8.92
N GLU A 246 -6.82 16.55 8.32
CA GLU A 246 -7.08 15.28 7.69
C GLU A 246 -6.14 14.21 8.25
N VAL A 247 -6.66 13.01 8.40
CA VAL A 247 -5.89 11.87 8.87
C VAL A 247 -6.15 10.65 8.00
N ILE A 248 -5.09 9.90 7.69
CA ILE A 248 -5.21 8.56 7.13
C ILE A 248 -4.55 7.60 8.12
N TRP A 249 -5.31 6.60 8.53
CA TRP A 249 -4.83 5.55 9.40
C TRP A 249 -4.86 4.20 8.69
N VAL A 250 -3.69 3.55 8.60
CA VAL A 250 -3.55 2.16 8.13
C VAL A 250 -3.20 1.29 9.33
N ASN A 251 -4.08 0.39 9.71
CA ASN A 251 -3.88 -0.43 10.89
C ASN A 251 -3.14 -1.73 10.55
N CYS A 252 -1.93 -1.54 10.00
CA CYS A 252 -0.96 -2.55 9.62
C CYS A 252 0.43 -1.93 9.66
N GLY A 253 1.32 -2.42 10.50
CA GLY A 253 2.65 -1.84 10.69
C GLY A 253 3.61 -2.06 9.54
N ASN A 254 3.56 -3.22 8.90
CA ASN A 254 4.55 -3.62 7.90
C ASN A 254 4.21 -3.15 6.47
N MET A 255 3.54 -2.00 6.34
CA MET A 255 3.14 -1.43 5.04
C MET A 255 4.33 -0.91 4.24
N ASP A 256 5.23 -0.18 4.91
CA ASP A 256 6.45 0.37 4.31
C ASP A 256 7.62 -0.61 4.51
N ASN A 257 7.74 -1.57 3.59
CA ASN A 257 8.76 -2.61 3.67
C ASN A 257 9.25 -3.02 2.27
N GLU A 258 10.56 -2.94 2.04
CA GLU A 258 11.17 -3.27 0.74
C GLU A 258 10.85 -4.69 0.26
N ALA A 259 10.81 -5.69 1.15
CA ALA A 259 10.49 -7.06 0.77
C ALA A 259 9.00 -7.21 0.38
N VAL A 260 8.11 -6.41 0.99
CA VAL A 260 6.70 -6.34 0.61
C VAL A 260 6.57 -5.68 -0.76
N TYR A 261 7.26 -4.58 -0.99
CA TYR A 261 7.24 -3.87 -2.28
C TYR A 261 7.72 -4.73 -3.45
N GLN A 262 8.72 -5.57 -3.23
CA GLN A 262 9.18 -6.55 -4.23
C GLN A 262 8.13 -7.60 -4.57
N THR A 263 7.25 -7.94 -3.62
CA THR A 263 6.20 -8.94 -3.82
C THR A 263 4.90 -8.31 -4.32
N VAL A 264 4.50 -7.18 -3.72
CA VAL A 264 3.26 -6.45 -4.00
C VAL A 264 3.55 -4.96 -4.08
N PRO A 265 3.89 -4.45 -5.28
CA PRO A 265 4.24 -3.04 -5.48
C PRO A 265 3.10 -2.06 -5.16
N GLY A 266 1.87 -2.54 -5.08
CA GLY A 266 0.70 -1.71 -4.74
C GLY A 266 0.81 -1.02 -3.38
N ASN A 267 1.59 -1.56 -2.43
CA ASN A 267 1.78 -0.93 -1.13
C ASN A 267 2.43 0.45 -1.24
N VAL A 268 3.53 0.57 -2.00
CA VAL A 268 4.18 1.87 -2.18
C VAL A 268 3.28 2.83 -2.95
N THR A 269 2.56 2.35 -3.97
CA THR A 269 1.60 3.17 -4.74
C THR A 269 0.47 3.69 -3.86
N PHE A 270 -0.04 2.86 -2.95
CA PHE A 270 -1.08 3.25 -2.00
C PHE A 270 -0.58 4.30 -1.01
N LEU A 271 0.54 4.05 -0.33
CA LEU A 271 1.12 5.01 0.64
C LEU A 271 1.49 6.33 -0.01
N GLN A 272 2.07 6.29 -1.22
CA GLN A 272 2.40 7.47 -2.01
C GLN A 272 1.15 8.28 -2.37
N GLY A 273 0.07 7.61 -2.81
CA GLY A 273 -1.19 8.26 -3.13
C GLY A 273 -1.88 8.87 -1.91
N CYS A 274 -1.88 8.17 -0.78
CA CYS A 274 -2.38 8.70 0.49
C CYS A 274 -1.61 9.95 0.93
N ALA A 275 -0.28 9.94 0.84
CA ALA A 275 0.54 11.09 1.18
C ALA A 275 0.30 12.28 0.24
N ALA A 276 0.14 12.02 -1.06
CA ALA A 276 -0.17 13.06 -2.04
C ALA A 276 -1.53 13.72 -1.78
N SER A 277 -2.55 12.93 -1.48
CA SER A 277 -3.88 13.42 -1.12
C SER A 277 -3.81 14.30 0.12
N LEU A 278 -3.21 13.84 1.20
CA LEU A 278 -3.04 14.61 2.44
C LEU A 278 -2.23 15.90 2.25
N ALA A 279 -1.25 15.90 1.34
CA ALA A 279 -0.46 17.10 1.03
C ALA A 279 -1.16 18.05 0.04
N GLY A 280 -2.44 17.83 -0.27
CA GLY A 280 -3.22 18.70 -1.15
C GLY A 280 -2.80 18.64 -2.62
N GLN A 281 -2.15 17.57 -3.04
CA GLN A 281 -1.74 17.36 -4.43
C GLN A 281 -2.83 16.68 -5.27
N GLU A 282 -4.07 17.09 -5.08
CA GLU A 282 -5.19 16.56 -5.84
C GLU A 282 -4.98 16.77 -7.35
N GLY A 283 -5.12 15.68 -8.11
CA GLY A 283 -5.04 15.73 -9.57
C GLY A 283 -3.62 15.71 -10.16
N THR A 284 -2.58 15.58 -9.38
CA THR A 284 -1.26 15.23 -9.91
C THR A 284 -1.31 13.76 -10.37
N THR A 285 -1.44 13.59 -11.68
CA THR A 285 -1.34 12.25 -12.27
C THR A 285 0.01 11.67 -11.88
N LEU A 286 0.00 10.59 -11.09
CA LEU A 286 1.20 9.82 -10.78
C LEU A 286 1.84 9.40 -12.11
N VAL A 287 2.98 10.00 -12.43
CA VAL A 287 3.76 9.57 -13.60
C VAL A 287 4.51 8.31 -13.18
N GLU A 288 3.94 7.17 -13.51
CA GLU A 288 4.56 5.89 -13.19
C GLU A 288 5.91 5.74 -13.90
N SER A 289 6.84 5.07 -13.20
CA SER A 289 8.09 4.63 -13.82
C SER A 289 7.80 3.69 -14.98
N LYS A 290 8.33 3.97 -16.15
CA LYS A 290 8.14 3.14 -17.35
C LYS A 290 9.03 1.91 -17.29
N ALA A 291 8.43 0.72 -17.44
CA ALA A 291 9.19 -0.48 -17.71
C ALA A 291 9.95 -0.32 -19.05
N LEU A 292 11.27 -0.50 -19.00
CA LEU A 292 12.14 -0.38 -20.17
C LEU A 292 12.20 -1.68 -20.99
N GLU A 293 11.59 -2.72 -20.48
CA GLU A 293 11.56 -4.00 -21.17
C GLU A 293 10.35 -4.08 -22.11
N ALA A 294 10.58 -4.65 -23.29
CA ALA A 294 9.48 -5.02 -24.17
C ALA A 294 8.60 -6.03 -23.43
N ALA A 295 7.32 -5.73 -23.30
CA ALA A 295 6.38 -6.66 -22.68
C ALA A 295 6.58 -8.05 -23.29
N PRO A 296 6.81 -9.10 -22.49
CA PRO A 296 6.98 -10.45 -23.02
C PRO A 296 5.74 -10.81 -23.81
N ILE A 297 5.92 -11.38 -24.99
CA ILE A 297 4.80 -11.84 -25.79
C ILE A 297 4.18 -13.03 -25.05
N THR A 298 3.15 -12.78 -24.26
CA THR A 298 2.38 -13.83 -23.58
C THR A 298 1.44 -14.47 -24.59
N ILE A 299 1.72 -15.72 -24.96
CA ILE A 299 0.80 -16.55 -25.70
C ILE A 299 -0.07 -17.36 -24.73
N SER A 300 -1.39 -17.36 -24.95
CA SER A 300 -2.28 -18.20 -24.14
C SER A 300 -1.85 -19.68 -24.23
N GLY A 301 -2.03 -20.46 -23.17
CA GLY A 301 -1.70 -21.88 -23.15
C GLY A 301 -2.35 -22.67 -24.30
N HIS A 302 -3.57 -22.28 -24.73
CA HIS A 302 -4.25 -22.83 -25.90
C HIS A 302 -3.49 -22.52 -27.18
N THR A 303 -3.06 -21.28 -27.40
CA THR A 303 -2.27 -20.89 -28.57
C THR A 303 -0.93 -21.60 -28.59
N ALA A 304 -0.23 -21.71 -27.48
CA ALA A 304 1.02 -22.45 -27.34
C ALA A 304 0.84 -23.94 -27.68
N ALA A 305 -0.23 -24.57 -27.22
CA ALA A 305 -0.56 -25.97 -27.53
C ALA A 305 -0.84 -26.17 -29.03
N VAL A 306 -1.60 -25.27 -29.67
CA VAL A 306 -1.89 -25.33 -31.10
C VAL A 306 -0.63 -25.13 -31.91
N LEU A 307 0.22 -24.17 -31.59
CA LEU A 307 1.50 -23.95 -32.27
C LEU A 307 2.43 -25.15 -32.09
N GLY A 308 2.50 -25.73 -30.89
CA GLY A 308 3.23 -26.97 -30.62
C GLY A 308 2.77 -28.13 -31.50
N LEU A 309 1.45 -28.35 -31.60
CA LEU A 309 0.88 -29.37 -32.45
C LEU A 309 1.27 -29.17 -33.93
N VAL A 310 1.15 -27.96 -34.43
CA VAL A 310 1.45 -27.62 -35.81
C VAL A 310 2.95 -27.83 -36.13
N PHE A 311 3.84 -27.24 -35.32
CA PHE A 311 5.27 -27.25 -35.63
C PHE A 311 5.97 -28.55 -35.23
N VAL A 312 5.53 -29.23 -34.19
CA VAL A 312 6.21 -30.45 -33.69
C VAL A 312 5.64 -31.71 -34.31
N LEU A 313 4.38 -31.73 -34.68
CA LEU A 313 3.71 -32.94 -35.13
C LEU A 313 3.28 -32.87 -36.62
N ILE A 314 2.48 -31.85 -36.99
CA ILE A 314 1.88 -31.78 -38.32
C ILE A 314 2.96 -31.49 -39.39
N LEU A 315 3.81 -30.53 -39.20
CA LEU A 315 4.81 -30.11 -40.17
C LEU A 315 5.87 -31.21 -40.43
N PRO A 316 6.46 -31.87 -39.42
CA PRO A 316 7.35 -33.01 -39.63
C PRO A 316 6.66 -34.20 -40.32
N ALA A 317 5.42 -34.51 -39.93
CA ALA A 317 4.63 -35.58 -40.55
C ALA A 317 4.38 -35.29 -42.06
N ALA A 318 4.04 -34.06 -42.40
CA ALA A 318 3.86 -33.65 -43.79
C ALA A 318 5.15 -33.80 -44.62
N VAL A 319 6.30 -33.39 -44.07
CA VAL A 319 7.61 -33.55 -44.71
C VAL A 319 7.94 -35.02 -44.93
N LEU A 320 7.70 -35.89 -43.93
CA LEU A 320 7.90 -37.32 -44.06
C LEU A 320 6.98 -37.95 -45.13
N ALA A 321 5.71 -37.54 -45.16
CA ALA A 321 4.75 -38.00 -46.14
C ALA A 321 5.18 -37.65 -47.57
N VAL A 322 5.60 -36.40 -47.81
CA VAL A 322 6.11 -35.95 -49.08
C VAL A 322 7.37 -36.75 -49.48
N GLY A 323 8.30 -36.94 -48.52
CA GLY A 323 9.51 -37.77 -48.75
C GLY A 323 9.17 -39.22 -49.13
N ALA A 324 8.21 -39.81 -48.43
CA ALA A 324 7.75 -41.20 -48.77
C ALA A 324 7.12 -41.26 -50.17
N VAL A 325 6.28 -40.30 -50.53
CA VAL A 325 5.69 -40.22 -51.90
C VAL A 325 6.77 -40.10 -52.96
N VAL A 326 7.76 -39.23 -52.77
CA VAL A 326 8.87 -39.09 -53.73
C VAL A 326 9.66 -40.37 -53.84
N VAL A 327 9.98 -41.07 -52.78
CA VAL A 327 10.68 -42.33 -52.78
C VAL A 327 9.88 -43.43 -53.56
N LEU A 328 8.58 -43.53 -53.28
CA LEU A 328 7.69 -44.49 -53.93
C LEU A 328 7.56 -44.22 -55.46
N LEU A 329 7.43 -42.94 -55.81
CA LEU A 329 7.38 -42.56 -57.24
C LEU A 329 8.71 -42.84 -57.97
N ARG A 330 9.88 -42.66 -57.34
CA ARG A 330 11.18 -42.99 -57.86
C ARG A 330 11.41 -44.50 -58.01
N ARG A 331 10.85 -45.32 -57.11
CA ARG A 331 10.97 -46.78 -57.18
C ARG A 331 10.07 -47.41 -58.24
N ARG A 332 9.04 -46.68 -58.73
CA ARG A 332 8.14 -47.13 -59.80
C ARG A 332 8.62 -46.77 -61.23
N LYS A 333 9.69 -46.01 -61.35
CA LYS A 333 10.44 -45.78 -62.57
C LYS A 333 11.68 -46.72 -62.64
#